data_088877f08fdaffe48f1734e60fb82460
#
_entry.id   088877f08fdaffe48f1734e60fb82460
#
_cell.length_a   1.000
_cell.length_b   1.000
_cell.length_c   1.000
_cell.angle_alpha   90.00
_cell.angle_beta   90.00
_cell.angle_gamma   90.00
#
_symmetry.space_group_name_H-M   'P 1'
#
loop_
_entity.id
_entity.type
_entity.pdbx_description
1 polymer ?
#
loop_
_entity_poly.entity_id
_entity_poly.type
_entity_poly.pdbx_seq_one_letter_code
_entity_poly.pdbx_strand_id
1 'polypeptide(L)'
;DEDFVRRLQSIGLKGARVHVMLRPDQYQLLQIEAPGVAPEELRAAARYQIRDMLDVHVDDITLDVMRVGDGKQKGTPHLFVVAAANATLRQALDLGQSMGWDIPVIDVQETAQRNLQNALASRNNLVDRAHAALVLGDEHQAVLTISANEELFYSRRIELPAGLMSGSWSFSGEAGLSVAGGFTPVGEYVPDYSVDGAAYGNDYSAATPGNAGHAVSDSGDGDKAQRFLVEVQRSLDLWDRSWSSMPLASVQVYAGEHSDELARWLTRELGQTVQPMNVQEMFGGFERSAASEQALCWSLLGTLMRTENRKL
;
A
#
# COMPACT_ATOMS: atom_id res chain seq x y z
N ASP A 1 -19.19 -20.82 -7.37
CA ASP A 1 -20.31 -21.08 -6.47
C ASP A 1 -21.59 -20.55 -7.11
N GLU A 2 -22.51 -21.45 -7.49
CA GLU A 2 -23.77 -21.11 -8.18
C GLU A 2 -24.68 -20.20 -7.33
N ASP A 3 -24.63 -20.34 -6.00
CA ASP A 3 -25.41 -19.50 -5.09
C ASP A 3 -24.91 -18.05 -5.08
N PHE A 4 -23.63 -17.85 -5.17
CA PHE A 4 -23.04 -16.52 -5.32
C PHE A 4 -23.48 -15.83 -6.62
N VAL A 5 -23.41 -16.56 -7.73
CA VAL A 5 -23.87 -16.04 -9.05
C VAL A 5 -25.36 -15.71 -9.02
N ARG A 6 -26.20 -16.57 -8.43
CA ARG A 6 -27.64 -16.31 -8.27
C ARG A 6 -27.92 -15.06 -7.43
N ARG A 7 -27.19 -14.86 -6.33
CA ARG A 7 -27.32 -13.64 -5.51
C ARG A 7 -26.95 -12.39 -6.30
N LEU A 8 -25.83 -12.42 -7.04
CA LEU A 8 -25.43 -11.31 -7.90
C LEU A 8 -26.48 -11.01 -8.98
N GLN A 9 -27.03 -12.03 -9.62
CA GLN A 9 -28.10 -11.87 -10.62
C GLN A 9 -29.36 -11.22 -10.04
N SER A 10 -29.69 -11.52 -8.78
CA SER A 10 -30.85 -10.95 -8.10
C SER A 10 -30.74 -9.44 -7.83
N ILE A 11 -29.51 -8.88 -7.84
CA ILE A 11 -29.27 -7.45 -7.66
C ILE A 11 -29.70 -6.64 -8.91
N GLY A 12 -29.84 -7.30 -10.08
CA GLY A 12 -30.39 -6.66 -11.28
C GLY A 12 -29.39 -5.74 -12.01
N LEU A 13 -28.10 -5.98 -11.88
CA LEU A 13 -27.02 -5.15 -12.48
C LEU A 13 -26.63 -5.58 -13.91
N LYS A 14 -27.53 -6.20 -14.67
CA LYS A 14 -27.26 -6.56 -16.07
C LYS A 14 -26.94 -5.31 -16.89
N GLY A 15 -25.87 -5.34 -17.66
CA GLY A 15 -25.40 -4.20 -18.45
C GLY A 15 -24.69 -3.12 -17.64
N ALA A 16 -24.42 -3.37 -16.35
CA ALA A 16 -23.66 -2.44 -15.53
C ALA A 16 -22.19 -2.37 -15.99
N ARG A 17 -21.61 -1.19 -15.85
CA ARG A 17 -20.18 -0.98 -15.98
C ARG A 17 -19.53 -1.26 -14.62
N VAL A 18 -18.69 -2.28 -14.56
CA VAL A 18 -18.10 -2.79 -13.32
C VAL A 18 -16.59 -2.65 -13.34
N HIS A 19 -16.04 -2.00 -12.35
CA HIS A 19 -14.60 -1.96 -12.12
C HIS A 19 -14.24 -3.08 -11.13
N VAL A 20 -13.26 -3.87 -11.48
CA VAL A 20 -12.75 -4.97 -10.64
C VAL A 20 -11.49 -4.49 -9.96
N MET A 21 -11.37 -4.74 -8.67
CA MET A 21 -10.12 -4.57 -7.93
C MET A 21 -9.60 -5.95 -7.51
N LEU A 22 -8.36 -6.25 -7.87
CA LEU A 22 -7.70 -7.48 -7.44
C LEU A 22 -7.36 -7.40 -5.94
N ARG A 23 -7.48 -8.52 -5.26
CA ARG A 23 -7.02 -8.65 -3.87
C ARG A 23 -5.50 -8.68 -3.82
N PRO A 24 -4.88 -8.31 -2.69
CA PRO A 24 -3.42 -8.27 -2.54
C PRO A 24 -2.70 -9.59 -2.85
N ASP A 25 -3.38 -10.73 -2.65
CA ASP A 25 -2.89 -12.08 -2.96
C ASP A 25 -3.00 -12.48 -4.45
N GLN A 26 -3.65 -11.67 -5.27
CA GLN A 26 -3.94 -11.96 -6.68
C GLN A 26 -2.99 -11.28 -7.67
N TYR A 27 -2.10 -10.41 -7.20
CA TYR A 27 -1.13 -9.72 -8.03
C TYR A 27 0.15 -9.43 -7.27
N GLN A 28 1.20 -9.14 -8.02
CA GLN A 28 2.46 -8.60 -7.50
C GLN A 28 2.68 -7.21 -8.06
N LEU A 29 3.07 -6.27 -7.21
CA LEU A 29 3.55 -4.94 -7.61
C LEU A 29 5.05 -4.91 -7.41
N LEU A 30 5.80 -4.87 -8.50
CA LEU A 30 7.26 -4.86 -8.52
C LEU A 30 7.77 -3.49 -8.94
N GLN A 31 8.87 -3.05 -8.37
CA GLN A 31 9.58 -1.86 -8.82
C GLN A 31 10.88 -2.30 -9.48
N ILE A 32 11.09 -1.86 -10.72
CA ILE A 32 12.28 -2.19 -11.51
C ILE A 32 12.91 -0.93 -12.09
N GLU A 33 14.17 -1.00 -12.46
CA GLU A 33 14.82 0.02 -13.27
C GLU A 33 14.18 0.05 -14.66
N ALA A 34 13.84 1.25 -15.14
CA ALA A 34 13.18 1.40 -16.43
C ALA A 34 14.13 0.99 -17.56
N PRO A 35 13.76 0.01 -18.39
CA PRO A 35 14.59 -0.34 -19.55
C PRO A 35 14.67 0.81 -20.54
N GLY A 36 15.85 0.99 -21.14
CA GLY A 36 16.12 2.07 -22.11
C GLY A 36 15.55 1.77 -23.50
N VAL A 37 14.24 1.48 -23.58
CA VAL A 37 13.52 1.13 -24.81
C VAL A 37 12.42 2.13 -25.12
N ALA A 38 11.85 2.06 -26.31
CA ALA A 38 10.69 2.88 -26.69
C ALA A 38 9.45 2.56 -25.80
N PRO A 39 8.53 3.52 -25.58
CA PRO A 39 7.37 3.29 -24.73
C PRO A 39 6.54 2.06 -25.11
N GLU A 40 6.44 1.75 -26.39
CA GLU A 40 5.70 0.62 -26.93
C GLU A 40 6.33 -0.75 -26.56
N GLU A 41 7.63 -0.75 -26.30
CA GLU A 41 8.43 -1.93 -25.96
C GLU A 41 8.54 -2.15 -24.45
N LEU A 42 8.16 -1.16 -23.64
CA LEU A 42 8.34 -1.20 -22.19
C LEU A 42 7.72 -2.44 -21.54
N ARG A 43 6.51 -2.84 -21.96
CA ARG A 43 5.85 -4.03 -21.40
C ARG A 43 6.62 -5.31 -21.72
N ALA A 44 7.13 -5.44 -22.95
CA ALA A 44 7.90 -6.62 -23.36
C ALA A 44 9.24 -6.69 -22.62
N ALA A 45 9.94 -5.56 -22.52
CA ALA A 45 11.19 -5.46 -21.78
C ALA A 45 11.01 -5.70 -20.28
N ALA A 46 9.98 -5.11 -19.67
CA ALA A 46 9.63 -5.35 -18.28
C ALA A 46 9.32 -6.84 -18.01
N ARG A 47 8.54 -7.49 -18.90
CA ARG A 47 8.24 -8.93 -18.82
C ARG A 47 9.50 -9.78 -18.73
N TYR A 48 10.48 -9.47 -19.55
CA TYR A 48 11.76 -10.18 -19.54
C TYR A 48 12.51 -9.96 -18.22
N GLN A 49 12.53 -8.73 -17.74
CA GLN A 49 13.28 -8.34 -16.54
C GLN A 49 12.70 -8.93 -15.25
N ILE A 50 11.36 -9.05 -15.14
CA ILE A 50 10.73 -9.59 -13.94
C ILE A 50 10.60 -11.11 -13.93
N ARG A 51 11.00 -11.80 -14.98
CA ARG A 51 10.80 -13.25 -15.16
C ARG A 51 11.23 -14.07 -13.94
N ASP A 52 12.39 -13.76 -13.40
CA ASP A 52 12.99 -14.50 -12.29
C ASP A 52 12.52 -13.97 -10.91
N MET A 53 11.65 -12.96 -10.89
CA MET A 53 11.04 -12.36 -9.68
C MET A 53 9.60 -12.84 -9.44
N LEU A 54 9.07 -13.68 -10.31
CA LEU A 54 7.68 -14.13 -10.26
C LEU A 54 7.57 -15.53 -9.68
N ASP A 55 6.49 -15.78 -8.94
CA ASP A 55 6.15 -17.10 -8.40
C ASP A 55 5.52 -18.03 -9.45
N VAL A 56 5.12 -17.48 -10.61
CA VAL A 56 4.48 -18.19 -11.72
C VAL A 56 5.24 -17.95 -13.01
N HIS A 57 5.05 -18.86 -14.00
CA HIS A 57 5.74 -18.71 -15.28
C HIS A 57 5.30 -17.42 -15.98
N VAL A 58 6.26 -16.72 -16.59
CA VAL A 58 6.06 -15.41 -17.21
C VAL A 58 5.04 -15.41 -18.35
N ASP A 59 4.82 -16.55 -19.01
CA ASP A 59 3.80 -16.69 -20.06
C ASP A 59 2.38 -16.83 -19.51
N ASP A 60 2.25 -17.19 -18.23
CA ASP A 60 0.97 -17.37 -17.55
C ASP A 60 0.49 -16.10 -16.81
N ILE A 61 1.17 -14.96 -17.05
CA ILE A 61 0.80 -13.68 -16.47
C ILE A 61 0.39 -12.65 -17.51
N THR A 62 -0.49 -11.76 -17.11
CA THR A 62 -0.71 -10.45 -17.72
C THR A 62 -0.01 -9.41 -16.85
N LEU A 63 0.68 -8.48 -17.50
CA LEU A 63 1.31 -7.36 -16.80
C LEU A 63 0.94 -6.04 -17.43
N ASP A 64 0.97 -5.01 -16.60
CA ASP A 64 0.96 -3.62 -17.02
C ASP A 64 2.08 -2.86 -16.31
N VAL A 65 2.51 -1.74 -16.88
CA VAL A 65 3.63 -0.95 -16.38
C VAL A 65 3.22 0.51 -16.24
N MET A 66 3.73 1.16 -15.21
CA MET A 66 3.60 2.60 -15.02
C MET A 66 4.93 3.18 -14.54
N ARG A 67 5.21 4.43 -14.90
CA ARG A 67 6.42 5.10 -14.43
C ARG A 67 6.30 5.42 -12.94
N VAL A 68 7.42 5.36 -12.23
CA VAL A 68 7.50 5.87 -10.87
C VAL A 68 7.60 7.39 -10.95
N GLY A 69 6.61 8.08 -10.41
CA GLY A 69 6.55 9.52 -10.41
C GLY A 69 6.31 10.16 -11.78
N ASP A 70 6.59 11.46 -11.86
CA ASP A 70 6.28 12.31 -13.02
C ASP A 70 7.40 12.35 -14.08
N GLY A 71 8.44 11.55 -13.94
CA GLY A 71 9.57 11.47 -14.87
C GLY A 71 10.55 12.64 -14.82
N LYS A 72 10.39 13.61 -13.91
CA LYS A 72 11.28 14.78 -13.77
C LYS A 72 12.45 14.55 -12.80
N GLN A 73 12.62 13.33 -12.35
CA GLN A 73 13.61 12.95 -11.36
C GLN A 73 15.02 12.98 -11.92
N LYS A 74 15.98 13.36 -11.06
CA LYS A 74 17.40 13.17 -11.32
C LYS A 74 17.77 11.74 -10.88
N GLY A 75 18.22 10.92 -11.80
CA GLY A 75 18.66 9.55 -11.51
C GLY A 75 18.10 8.55 -12.51
N THR A 76 18.31 7.28 -12.23
CA THR A 76 17.81 6.20 -13.05
C THR A 76 16.28 6.15 -12.96
N PRO A 77 15.55 6.22 -14.07
CA PRO A 77 14.10 6.10 -14.05
C PRO A 77 13.69 4.68 -13.62
N HIS A 78 12.57 4.59 -12.91
CA HIS A 78 12.00 3.32 -12.47
C HIS A 78 10.59 3.13 -12.99
N LEU A 79 10.16 1.88 -13.04
CA LEU A 79 8.79 1.47 -13.36
C LEU A 79 8.20 0.70 -12.19
N PHE A 80 6.91 0.89 -11.97
CA PHE A 80 6.08 -0.11 -11.30
C PHE A 80 5.55 -1.09 -12.34
N VAL A 81 5.66 -2.36 -12.06
CA VAL A 81 5.10 -3.45 -12.86
C VAL A 81 4.05 -4.17 -12.02
N VAL A 82 2.81 -4.13 -12.49
CA VAL A 82 1.73 -4.94 -11.91
C VAL A 82 1.65 -6.23 -12.70
N ALA A 83 1.79 -7.36 -12.04
CA ALA A 83 1.69 -8.68 -12.66
C ALA A 83 0.62 -9.52 -11.96
N ALA A 84 -0.29 -10.11 -12.73
CA ALA A 84 -1.34 -10.98 -12.24
C ALA A 84 -1.45 -12.25 -13.09
N ALA A 85 -1.79 -13.37 -12.47
CA ALA A 85 -1.98 -14.62 -13.19
C ALA A 85 -3.14 -14.52 -14.19
N ASN A 86 -2.94 -15.03 -15.41
CA ASN A 86 -3.97 -15.07 -16.45
C ASN A 86 -5.25 -15.76 -15.99
N ALA A 87 -5.10 -16.80 -15.16
CA ALA A 87 -6.24 -17.52 -14.59
C ALA A 87 -7.13 -16.62 -13.72
N THR A 88 -6.52 -15.77 -12.89
CA THR A 88 -7.24 -14.81 -12.02
C THR A 88 -8.03 -13.79 -12.86
N LEU A 89 -7.40 -13.25 -13.89
CA LEU A 89 -8.06 -12.26 -14.77
C LEU A 89 -9.20 -12.91 -15.56
N ARG A 90 -9.00 -14.13 -16.08
CA ARG A 90 -10.06 -14.87 -16.76
C ARG A 90 -11.25 -15.11 -15.87
N GLN A 91 -11.05 -15.54 -14.62
CA GLN A 91 -12.16 -15.74 -13.67
C GLN A 91 -13.01 -14.47 -13.50
N ALA A 92 -12.38 -13.30 -13.38
CA ALA A 92 -13.09 -12.04 -13.26
C ALA A 92 -13.88 -11.70 -14.55
N LEU A 93 -13.27 -11.92 -15.71
CA LEU A 93 -13.89 -11.65 -17.01
C LEU A 93 -15.03 -12.64 -17.31
N ASP A 94 -14.86 -13.93 -17.00
CA ASP A 94 -15.89 -14.97 -17.19
C ASP A 94 -17.11 -14.69 -16.31
N LEU A 95 -16.87 -14.27 -15.06
CA LEU A 95 -17.96 -13.82 -14.17
C LEU A 95 -18.69 -12.62 -14.79
N GLY A 96 -17.95 -11.59 -15.22
CA GLY A 96 -18.52 -10.41 -15.88
C GLY A 96 -19.35 -10.78 -17.11
N GLN A 97 -18.86 -11.68 -17.96
CA GLN A 97 -19.58 -12.18 -19.12
C GLN A 97 -20.88 -12.90 -18.73
N SER A 98 -20.81 -13.78 -17.73
CA SER A 98 -21.98 -14.53 -17.25
C SER A 98 -23.08 -13.61 -16.67
N MET A 99 -22.65 -12.47 -16.09
CA MET A 99 -23.52 -11.45 -15.52
C MET A 99 -24.00 -10.41 -16.54
N GLY A 100 -23.41 -10.39 -17.75
CA GLY A 100 -23.65 -9.37 -18.75
C GLY A 100 -23.13 -7.99 -18.35
N TRP A 101 -22.01 -7.95 -17.62
CA TRP A 101 -21.33 -6.73 -17.22
C TRP A 101 -20.31 -6.28 -18.27
N ASP A 102 -20.09 -4.95 -18.35
CA ASP A 102 -18.94 -4.36 -19.01
C ASP A 102 -17.84 -4.12 -17.99
N ILE A 103 -16.69 -4.76 -18.18
CA ILE A 103 -15.50 -4.61 -17.26
C ILE A 103 -14.42 -3.83 -18.00
N PRO A 104 -14.42 -2.50 -17.95
CA PRO A 104 -13.41 -1.68 -18.62
C PRO A 104 -12.08 -1.63 -17.86
N VAL A 105 -12.09 -1.91 -16.55
CA VAL A 105 -10.94 -1.74 -15.65
C VAL A 105 -10.83 -2.92 -14.71
N ILE A 106 -9.63 -3.48 -14.63
CA ILE A 106 -9.17 -4.33 -13.53
C ILE A 106 -8.01 -3.58 -12.88
N ASP A 107 -8.17 -3.22 -11.61
CA ASP A 107 -7.29 -2.33 -10.86
C ASP A 107 -6.66 -3.04 -9.67
N VAL A 108 -5.73 -2.37 -9.01
CA VAL A 108 -5.03 -2.83 -7.80
C VAL A 108 -5.13 -1.78 -6.70
N GLN A 109 -4.90 -2.19 -5.45
CA GLN A 109 -5.11 -1.34 -4.29
C GLN A 109 -4.26 -0.07 -4.32
N GLU A 110 -3.00 -0.16 -4.73
CA GLU A 110 -2.07 0.96 -4.72
C GLU A 110 -2.48 2.07 -5.69
N THR A 111 -2.96 1.70 -6.87
CA THR A 111 -3.46 2.67 -7.86
C THR A 111 -4.82 3.23 -7.47
N ALA A 112 -5.70 2.43 -6.90
CA ALA A 112 -6.96 2.90 -6.34
C ALA A 112 -6.72 3.91 -5.19
N GLN A 113 -5.77 3.61 -4.30
CA GLN A 113 -5.39 4.50 -3.20
C GLN A 113 -4.80 5.82 -3.71
N ARG A 114 -3.92 5.78 -4.73
CA ARG A 114 -3.41 6.96 -5.42
C ARG A 114 -4.55 7.84 -5.96
N ASN A 115 -5.56 7.24 -6.59
CA ASN A 115 -6.69 7.98 -7.15
C ASN A 115 -7.46 8.74 -6.05
N LEU A 116 -7.68 8.14 -4.89
CA LEU A 116 -8.29 8.80 -3.73
C LEU A 116 -7.41 9.94 -3.20
N GLN A 117 -6.08 9.71 -3.06
CA GLN A 117 -5.14 10.75 -2.67
C GLN A 117 -5.19 11.95 -3.62
N ASN A 118 -5.18 11.70 -4.91
CA ASN A 118 -5.24 12.75 -5.93
C ASN A 118 -6.54 13.54 -5.89
N ALA A 119 -7.67 12.87 -5.66
CA ALA A 119 -8.96 13.54 -5.53
C ALA A 119 -9.00 14.44 -4.28
N LEU A 120 -8.47 13.99 -3.16
CA LEU A 120 -8.34 14.80 -1.95
C LEU A 120 -7.37 15.98 -2.14
N ALA A 121 -6.23 15.73 -2.79
CA ALA A 121 -5.25 16.77 -3.10
C ALA A 121 -5.83 17.84 -4.03
N SER A 122 -6.59 17.43 -5.06
CA SER A 122 -7.27 18.33 -5.99
C SER A 122 -8.28 19.22 -5.28
N ARG A 123 -9.06 18.64 -4.37
CA ARG A 123 -10.05 19.38 -3.58
C ARG A 123 -9.40 20.43 -2.67
N ASN A 124 -8.21 20.14 -2.18
CA ASN A 124 -7.45 21.02 -1.29
C ASN A 124 -6.47 21.95 -2.05
N ASN A 125 -6.45 21.94 -3.40
CA ASN A 125 -5.49 22.67 -4.23
C ASN A 125 -4.03 22.35 -3.91
N LEU A 126 -3.72 21.09 -3.64
CA LEU A 126 -2.41 20.59 -3.23
C LEU A 126 -1.89 19.47 -4.17
N VAL A 127 -2.33 19.42 -5.41
CA VAL A 127 -2.00 18.35 -6.38
C VAL A 127 -0.50 18.24 -6.63
N ASP A 128 0.19 19.37 -6.63
CA ASP A 128 1.64 19.49 -6.87
C ASP A 128 2.51 19.08 -5.66
N ARG A 129 1.88 18.74 -4.55
CA ARG A 129 2.54 18.35 -3.31
C ARG A 129 2.52 16.84 -3.10
N ALA A 130 3.53 16.33 -2.40
CA ALA A 130 3.55 14.93 -2.02
C ALA A 130 2.61 14.66 -0.83
N HIS A 131 1.84 13.60 -0.94
CA HIS A 131 0.90 13.14 0.08
C HIS A 131 1.13 11.67 0.35
N ALA A 132 1.37 11.33 1.61
CA ALA A 132 1.41 9.95 2.06
C ALA A 132 0.00 9.51 2.52
N ALA A 133 -0.39 8.29 2.16
CA ALA A 133 -1.58 7.63 2.69
C ALA A 133 -1.23 6.23 3.17
N LEU A 134 -1.57 5.95 4.41
CA LEU A 134 -1.42 4.66 5.05
C LEU A 134 -2.82 4.07 5.26
N VAL A 135 -3.11 2.98 4.58
CA VAL A 135 -4.43 2.34 4.59
C VAL A 135 -4.32 0.95 5.20
N LEU A 136 -5.04 0.75 6.30
CA LEU A 136 -5.20 -0.52 6.96
C LEU A 136 -6.55 -1.09 6.49
N GLY A 137 -6.50 -1.87 5.42
CA GLY A 137 -7.73 -2.39 4.77
C GLY A 137 -8.16 -3.76 5.29
N ASP A 138 -7.23 -4.50 5.90
CA ASP A 138 -7.49 -5.79 6.53
C ASP A 138 -6.68 -5.95 7.83
N GLU A 139 -6.83 -7.09 8.50
CA GLU A 139 -6.14 -7.37 9.78
C GLU A 139 -4.67 -7.75 9.61
N HIS A 140 -4.18 -7.93 8.38
CA HIS A 140 -2.86 -8.50 8.12
C HIS A 140 -1.89 -7.53 7.48
N GLN A 141 -2.39 -6.57 6.70
CA GLN A 141 -1.54 -5.68 5.92
C GLN A 141 -2.06 -4.24 5.89
N ALA A 142 -1.12 -3.31 5.96
CA ALA A 142 -1.33 -1.92 5.59
C ALA A 142 -0.61 -1.63 4.26
N VAL A 143 -1.16 -0.72 3.48
CA VAL A 143 -0.53 -0.21 2.27
C VAL A 143 -0.20 1.26 2.47
N LEU A 144 1.09 1.58 2.39
CA LEU A 144 1.57 2.95 2.36
C LEU A 144 1.85 3.35 0.91
N THR A 145 1.21 4.41 0.44
CA THR A 145 1.50 5.03 -0.86
C THR A 145 1.86 6.48 -0.69
N ILE A 146 2.74 6.99 -1.55
CA ILE A 146 3.03 8.42 -1.65
C ILE A 146 2.81 8.82 -3.09
N SER A 147 1.98 9.85 -3.30
CA SER A 147 1.60 10.37 -4.61
C SER A 147 1.74 11.88 -4.66
N ALA A 148 2.00 12.40 -5.86
CA ALA A 148 2.02 13.81 -6.20
C ALA A 148 1.74 13.95 -7.71
N ASN A 149 1.21 15.08 -8.16
CA ASN A 149 0.95 15.34 -9.58
C ASN A 149 0.17 14.20 -10.28
N GLU A 150 -0.78 13.58 -9.57
CA GLU A 150 -1.56 12.44 -10.04
C GLU A 150 -0.76 11.15 -10.28
N GLU A 151 0.52 11.11 -9.92
CA GLU A 151 1.38 9.96 -10.12
C GLU A 151 1.73 9.25 -8.80
N LEU A 152 1.97 7.95 -8.87
CA LEU A 152 2.47 7.16 -7.76
C LEU A 152 3.99 7.22 -7.74
N PHE A 153 4.56 7.63 -6.62
CA PHE A 153 6.01 7.73 -6.43
C PHE A 153 6.56 6.62 -5.55
N TYR A 154 5.79 6.19 -4.57
CA TYR A 154 6.22 5.19 -3.60
C TYR A 154 5.05 4.31 -3.20
N SER A 155 5.34 3.03 -3.02
CA SER A 155 4.40 2.06 -2.47
C SER A 155 5.12 1.03 -1.62
N ARG A 156 4.55 0.72 -0.47
CA ARG A 156 5.03 -0.35 0.41
C ARG A 156 3.88 -1.03 1.13
N ARG A 157 3.91 -2.34 1.16
CA ARG A 157 3.06 -3.15 2.04
C ARG A 157 3.77 -3.37 3.36
N ILE A 158 3.06 -3.15 4.45
CA ILE A 158 3.55 -3.30 5.82
C ILE A 158 2.70 -4.38 6.47
N GLU A 159 3.33 -5.43 6.97
CA GLU A 159 2.64 -6.46 7.73
C GLU A 159 2.15 -5.91 9.06
N LEU A 160 0.89 -6.18 9.38
CA LEU A 160 0.30 -5.80 10.66
C LEU A 160 0.49 -6.94 11.66
N PRO A 161 1.02 -6.64 12.84
CA PRO A 161 1.07 -7.62 13.92
C PRO A 161 -0.34 -8.11 14.29
N ALA A 162 -0.48 -9.40 14.51
CA ALA A 162 -1.77 -10.01 14.86
C ALA A 162 -2.40 -9.31 16.08
N GLY A 163 -3.68 -8.94 15.96
CA GLY A 163 -4.42 -8.24 16.99
C GLY A 163 -4.17 -6.73 17.06
N LEU A 164 -3.36 -6.15 16.17
CA LEU A 164 -3.13 -4.71 16.14
C LEU A 164 -4.43 -3.94 15.91
N MET A 165 -5.30 -4.41 15.02
CA MET A 165 -6.58 -3.76 14.69
C MET A 165 -7.67 -3.99 15.74
N SER A 166 -7.58 -5.05 16.54
CA SER A 166 -8.54 -5.35 17.61
C SER A 166 -8.10 -4.82 18.97
N GLY A 167 -6.85 -4.34 19.08
CA GLY A 167 -6.35 -3.65 20.27
C GLY A 167 -6.98 -2.26 20.41
N SER A 168 -7.17 -1.79 21.65
CA SER A 168 -7.50 -0.39 21.85
C SER A 168 -6.27 0.46 21.56
N TRP A 169 -6.35 1.35 20.56
CA TRP A 169 -5.33 2.36 20.29
C TRP A 169 -5.26 3.44 21.38
N SER A 170 -6.12 3.34 22.36
CA SER A 170 -6.06 4.11 23.61
C SER A 170 -4.83 3.70 24.42
N PHE A 171 -3.64 3.92 23.84
CA PHE A 171 -2.42 4.03 24.61
C PHE A 171 -2.56 5.30 25.46
N SER A 172 -3.30 5.16 26.54
CA SER A 172 -3.40 6.20 27.57
C SER A 172 -1.99 6.52 28.02
N GLY A 173 -1.51 7.67 27.61
CA GLY A 173 -0.21 8.22 28.01
C GLY A 173 -0.14 8.61 29.49
N GLU A 174 -0.75 7.80 30.38
CA GLU A 174 -0.66 7.90 31.83
C GLU A 174 0.01 6.69 32.49
N ALA A 175 0.39 5.66 31.77
CA ALA A 175 1.47 4.80 32.23
C ALA A 175 2.76 5.60 32.03
N GLY A 176 3.10 6.43 33.02
CA GLY A 176 4.33 7.18 33.05
C GLY A 176 5.48 6.27 32.70
N LEU A 177 6.06 6.43 31.51
CA LEU A 177 7.44 6.10 31.28
C LEU A 177 8.26 6.99 32.23
N SER A 178 8.34 6.55 33.46
CA SER A 178 9.42 6.91 34.33
C SER A 178 10.70 6.57 33.57
N VAL A 179 11.28 7.57 32.92
CA VAL A 179 12.63 7.52 32.40
C VAL A 179 13.56 7.52 33.61
N ALA A 180 13.54 6.40 34.36
CA ALA A 180 14.54 6.04 35.33
C ALA A 180 15.46 5.00 34.69
N GLY A 181 16.23 5.45 33.72
CA GLY A 181 17.27 4.66 33.08
C GLY A 181 18.00 5.59 32.13
N GLY A 182 19.12 6.12 32.61
CA GLY A 182 19.96 7.01 31.83
C GLY A 182 20.30 6.39 30.49
N PHE A 183 20.18 7.19 29.46
CA PHE A 183 20.65 6.91 28.12
C PHE A 183 22.15 6.64 28.22
N THR A 184 22.54 5.38 28.20
CA THR A 184 23.92 5.02 27.91
C THR A 184 24.09 5.12 26.41
N PRO A 185 24.92 6.04 25.89
CA PRO A 185 25.22 6.05 24.47
C PRO A 185 25.88 4.71 24.13
N VAL A 186 25.19 3.87 23.39
CA VAL A 186 25.82 2.72 22.75
C VAL A 186 26.82 3.29 21.76
N GLY A 187 28.09 2.92 21.93
CA GLY A 187 29.22 3.44 21.17
C GLY A 187 28.93 3.49 19.67
N GLU A 188 29.47 4.53 19.11
CA GLU A 188 29.46 4.90 17.70
C GLU A 188 29.58 3.67 16.78
N TYR A 189 28.46 3.23 16.21
CA TYR A 189 28.44 2.24 15.14
C TYR A 189 28.88 2.97 13.86
N VAL A 190 30.14 2.84 13.52
CA VAL A 190 30.69 3.27 12.23
C VAL A 190 30.42 2.14 11.23
N PRO A 191 29.54 2.31 10.25
CA PRO A 191 29.39 1.31 9.20
C PRO A 191 30.64 1.30 8.34
N ASP A 192 31.32 0.18 8.28
CA ASP A 192 32.41 -0.05 7.34
C ASP A 192 31.85 -0.19 5.93
N TYR A 193 31.99 0.88 5.13
CA TYR A 193 31.69 0.88 3.71
C TYR A 193 32.90 0.39 2.91
N SER A 194 33.35 -0.82 3.10
CA SER A 194 34.22 -1.47 2.13
C SER A 194 33.37 -2.01 0.98
N VAL A 195 33.58 -1.38 -0.16
CA VAL A 195 33.03 -1.71 -1.47
C VAL A 195 33.44 -3.12 -1.85
N ASP A 196 32.46 -4.05 -1.97
CA ASP A 196 32.50 -5.08 -2.99
C ASP A 196 31.08 -5.55 -3.29
N GLY A 197 30.79 -5.58 -4.59
CA GLY A 197 29.47 -5.86 -5.10
C GLY A 197 29.00 -7.27 -4.79
N ALA A 198 27.84 -7.39 -4.18
CA ALA A 198 27.04 -8.60 -4.24
C ALA A 198 25.57 -8.28 -3.96
N ALA A 199 24.77 -8.83 -4.81
CA ALA A 199 23.33 -8.96 -4.85
C ALA A 199 22.60 -8.87 -3.50
N TYR A 200 21.51 -8.08 -3.49
CA TYR A 200 20.47 -8.20 -2.48
C TYR A 200 19.74 -9.53 -2.65
N GLY A 201 20.20 -10.54 -1.92
CA GLY A 201 19.51 -11.79 -1.71
C GLY A 201 18.75 -11.74 -0.40
N ASN A 202 17.47 -12.02 -0.43
CA ASN A 202 16.68 -12.37 0.72
C ASN A 202 17.27 -13.63 1.36
N ASP A 203 17.85 -13.51 2.53
CA ASP A 203 18.13 -14.67 3.39
C ASP A 203 17.89 -14.32 4.86
N TYR A 204 16.67 -14.62 5.30
CA TYR A 204 16.37 -14.79 6.70
C TYR A 204 16.14 -16.28 6.96
N SER A 205 17.22 -17.03 7.03
CA SER A 205 17.21 -18.38 7.59
C SER A 205 18.58 -18.71 8.15
N ALA A 206 18.74 -18.58 9.45
CA ALA A 206 19.52 -19.52 10.25
C ALA A 206 19.35 -19.23 11.73
N ALA A 207 18.51 -20.01 12.37
CA ALA A 207 18.48 -20.18 13.80
C ALA A 207 19.75 -20.91 14.25
N THR A 208 20.42 -20.38 15.26
CA THR A 208 21.36 -21.16 16.09
C THR A 208 20.69 -21.37 17.45
N PRO A 209 20.57 -22.61 17.92
CA PRO A 209 19.96 -22.90 19.21
C PRO A 209 21.00 -22.81 20.32
N GLY A 210 20.74 -22.02 21.35
CA GLY A 210 21.58 -21.91 22.51
C GLY A 210 20.93 -21.20 23.67
N ASN A 211 20.12 -21.94 24.38
CA ASN A 211 19.92 -21.98 25.83
C ASN A 211 19.39 -20.78 26.62
N ALA A 212 18.46 -21.16 27.46
CA ALA A 212 17.96 -20.56 28.69
C ALA A 212 16.56 -19.97 28.61
N GLY A 213 15.62 -20.75 29.16
CA GLY A 213 14.25 -20.39 29.41
C GLY A 213 14.13 -19.08 30.19
N HIS A 214 13.62 -18.09 29.47
CA HIS A 214 12.80 -17.07 30.08
C HIS A 214 11.42 -17.22 29.43
N ALA A 215 10.45 -17.55 30.25
CA ALA A 215 9.05 -17.44 29.91
C ALA A 215 8.88 -16.04 29.31
N VAL A 216 8.65 -15.97 27.99
CA VAL A 216 8.20 -14.77 27.32
C VAL A 216 6.80 -14.52 27.84
N SER A 217 6.71 -13.77 28.94
CA SER A 217 5.47 -13.12 29.30
C SER A 217 5.02 -12.36 28.06
N ASP A 218 3.81 -12.61 27.65
CA ASP A 218 3.02 -11.93 26.62
C ASP A 218 3.42 -10.44 26.58
N SER A 219 4.39 -10.10 25.74
CA SER A 219 4.87 -8.73 25.56
C SER A 219 3.79 -8.04 24.75
N GLY A 220 2.96 -7.35 25.50
CA GLY A 220 1.65 -6.90 25.12
C GLY A 220 1.60 -6.02 23.86
N ASP A 221 0.43 -5.55 23.55
CA ASP A 221 0.05 -4.73 22.40
C ASP A 221 0.99 -3.54 22.12
N GLY A 222 1.76 -3.08 23.12
CA GLY A 222 2.80 -2.05 22.96
C GLY A 222 3.96 -2.44 22.03
N ASP A 223 4.46 -3.67 22.09
CA ASP A 223 5.56 -4.13 21.23
C ASP A 223 5.08 -4.27 19.77
N LYS A 224 3.83 -4.67 19.57
CA LYS A 224 3.22 -4.80 18.25
C LYS A 224 3.08 -3.44 17.58
N ALA A 225 2.52 -2.48 18.31
CA ALA A 225 2.38 -1.11 17.85
C ALA A 225 3.74 -0.47 17.54
N GLN A 226 4.75 -0.73 18.37
CA GLN A 226 6.09 -0.21 18.15
C GLN A 226 6.75 -0.79 16.89
N ARG A 227 6.57 -2.07 16.59
CA ARG A 227 7.06 -2.66 15.32
C ARG A 227 6.42 -2.02 14.11
N PHE A 228 5.10 -1.86 14.15
CA PHE A 228 4.37 -1.18 13.09
C PHE A 228 4.85 0.26 12.89
N LEU A 229 5.00 1.02 13.99
CA LEU A 229 5.51 2.38 13.97
C LEU A 229 6.89 2.48 13.30
N VAL A 230 7.82 1.58 13.65
CA VAL A 230 9.17 1.54 13.07
C VAL A 230 9.11 1.32 11.55
N GLU A 231 8.22 0.45 11.06
CA GLU A 231 8.09 0.22 9.62
C GLU A 231 7.50 1.44 8.88
N VAL A 232 6.54 2.13 9.51
CA VAL A 232 6.01 3.39 8.97
C VAL A 232 7.11 4.46 8.94
N GLN A 233 7.82 4.66 10.06
CA GLN A 233 8.91 5.63 10.17
C GLN A 233 10.00 5.38 9.12
N ARG A 234 10.47 4.13 8.98
CA ARG A 234 11.46 3.75 7.97
C ARG A 234 11.03 4.10 6.55
N SER A 235 9.74 3.94 6.26
CA SER A 235 9.19 4.26 4.93
C SER A 235 9.19 5.76 4.66
N LEU A 236 8.83 6.57 5.65
CA LEU A 236 8.86 8.03 5.56
C LEU A 236 10.30 8.57 5.49
N ASP A 237 11.22 8.00 6.29
CA ASP A 237 12.65 8.35 6.23
C ASP A 237 13.28 8.01 4.87
N LEU A 238 12.89 6.88 4.29
CA LEU A 238 13.33 6.49 2.95
C LEU A 238 12.82 7.47 1.89
N TRP A 239 11.57 7.92 2.02
CA TRP A 239 11.01 8.95 1.16
C TRP A 239 11.82 10.24 1.24
N ASP A 240 12.06 10.77 2.43
CA ASP A 240 12.78 12.03 2.64
C ASP A 240 14.20 11.99 2.07
N ARG A 241 14.87 10.84 2.16
CA ARG A 241 16.20 10.66 1.55
C ARG A 241 16.16 10.57 0.03
N SER A 242 15.19 9.83 -0.51
CA SER A 242 15.08 9.58 -1.95
C SER A 242 14.50 10.77 -2.72
N TRP A 243 13.65 11.56 -2.07
CA TRP A 243 12.85 12.64 -2.64
C TRP A 243 12.98 13.95 -1.87
N SER A 244 14.18 14.30 -1.45
CA SER A 244 14.45 15.48 -0.61
C SER A 244 13.96 16.81 -1.21
N SER A 245 13.77 16.88 -2.54
CA SER A 245 13.19 18.02 -3.23
C SER A 245 11.65 18.08 -3.17
N MET A 246 11.01 17.05 -2.66
CA MET A 246 9.55 16.91 -2.61
C MET A 246 9.10 16.48 -1.20
N PRO A 247 9.15 17.40 -0.22
CA PRO A 247 8.74 17.08 1.15
C PRO A 247 7.24 16.75 1.20
N LEU A 248 6.87 15.91 2.15
CA LEU A 248 5.47 15.56 2.37
C LEU A 248 4.67 16.77 2.85
N ALA A 249 3.56 17.05 2.19
CA ALA A 249 2.61 18.07 2.62
C ALA A 249 1.62 17.53 3.66
N SER A 250 1.31 16.25 3.59
CA SER A 250 0.43 15.58 4.56
C SER A 250 0.73 14.10 4.66
N VAL A 251 0.43 13.53 5.82
CA VAL A 251 0.32 12.10 6.06
C VAL A 251 -1.12 11.82 6.47
N GLN A 252 -1.78 10.95 5.75
CA GLN A 252 -3.16 10.57 6.00
C GLN A 252 -3.24 9.09 6.33
N VAL A 253 -4.22 8.71 7.15
CA VAL A 253 -4.42 7.32 7.56
C VAL A 253 -5.89 6.93 7.46
N TYR A 254 -6.12 5.71 7.03
CA TYR A 254 -7.43 5.07 7.06
C TYR A 254 -7.34 3.70 7.76
N ALA A 255 -8.16 3.52 8.78
CA ALA A 255 -8.27 2.29 9.59
C ALA A 255 -9.74 2.04 9.99
N GLY A 256 -10.67 2.28 9.06
CA GLY A 256 -12.11 2.19 9.35
C GLY A 256 -12.51 3.11 10.49
N GLU A 257 -13.20 2.57 11.49
CA GLU A 257 -13.66 3.31 12.69
C GLU A 257 -12.52 3.77 13.61
N HIS A 258 -11.32 3.17 13.48
CA HIS A 258 -10.15 3.51 14.27
C HIS A 258 -9.27 4.62 13.65
N SER A 259 -9.70 5.21 12.53
CA SER A 259 -8.87 6.18 11.78
C SER A 259 -8.45 7.39 12.61
N ASP A 260 -9.38 7.98 13.38
CA ASP A 260 -9.10 9.15 14.23
C ASP A 260 -8.13 8.83 15.36
N GLU A 261 -8.28 7.66 15.98
CA GLU A 261 -7.45 7.21 17.09
C GLU A 261 -6.03 6.90 16.61
N LEU A 262 -5.91 6.17 15.50
CA LEU A 262 -4.64 5.88 14.86
C LEU A 262 -3.92 7.16 14.39
N ALA A 263 -4.65 8.12 13.83
CA ALA A 263 -4.08 9.40 13.40
C ALA A 263 -3.47 10.17 14.57
N ARG A 264 -4.20 10.25 15.71
CA ARG A 264 -3.69 10.90 16.93
C ARG A 264 -2.46 10.20 17.48
N TRP A 265 -2.48 8.87 17.53
CA TRP A 265 -1.35 8.08 17.99
C TRP A 265 -0.12 8.29 17.09
N LEU A 266 -0.27 8.13 15.76
CA LEU A 266 0.84 8.35 14.82
C LEU A 266 1.35 9.79 14.87
N THR A 267 0.49 10.80 15.04
CA THR A 267 0.93 12.19 15.19
C THR A 267 1.88 12.36 16.37
N ARG A 268 1.56 11.74 17.50
CA ARG A 268 2.39 11.83 18.69
C ARG A 268 3.72 11.10 18.51
N GLU A 269 3.69 9.89 17.96
CA GLU A 269 4.88 9.03 17.87
C GLU A 269 5.84 9.45 16.73
N LEU A 270 5.29 9.92 15.62
CA LEU A 270 6.10 10.38 14.46
C LEU A 270 6.56 11.84 14.60
N GLY A 271 5.99 12.60 15.52
CA GLY A 271 6.31 14.03 15.67
C GLY A 271 5.87 14.90 14.48
N GLN A 272 5.00 14.39 13.62
CA GLN A 272 4.43 15.12 12.48
C GLN A 272 2.93 14.92 12.41
N THR A 273 2.20 15.89 11.84
CA THR A 273 0.74 15.82 11.78
C THR A 273 0.27 14.70 10.85
N VAL A 274 -0.48 13.76 11.42
CA VAL A 274 -1.19 12.71 10.70
C VAL A 274 -2.69 12.97 10.83
N GLN A 275 -3.43 12.86 9.74
CA GLN A 275 -4.85 13.12 9.69
C GLN A 275 -5.62 11.88 9.22
N PRO A 276 -6.85 11.66 9.67
CA PRO A 276 -7.70 10.64 9.10
C PRO A 276 -8.02 10.99 7.64
N MET A 277 -8.02 9.98 6.78
CA MET A 277 -8.36 10.14 5.37
C MET A 277 -9.87 10.13 5.20
N ASN A 278 -10.46 11.30 5.10
CA ASN A 278 -11.90 11.45 4.98
C ASN A 278 -12.33 11.50 3.51
N VAL A 279 -12.84 10.37 3.00
CA VAL A 279 -13.38 10.27 1.64
C VAL A 279 -14.91 10.39 1.59
N GLN A 280 -15.58 10.37 2.74
CA GLN A 280 -17.06 10.40 2.82
C GLN A 280 -17.65 11.61 2.12
N GLU A 281 -16.99 12.75 2.24
CA GLU A 281 -17.44 13.99 1.62
C GLU A 281 -17.36 13.99 0.09
N MET A 282 -16.64 13.03 -0.52
CA MET A 282 -16.52 12.92 -1.98
C MET A 282 -17.61 12.04 -2.58
N PHE A 283 -18.24 11.19 -1.77
CA PHE A 283 -19.23 10.22 -2.23
C PHE A 283 -20.55 10.42 -1.50
N GLY A 284 -21.47 11.16 -2.13
CA GLY A 284 -22.77 11.46 -1.53
C GLY A 284 -23.56 10.18 -1.19
N GLY A 285 -24.00 10.07 0.05
CA GLY A 285 -24.73 8.91 0.55
C GLY A 285 -23.85 7.85 1.23
N PHE A 286 -22.53 7.90 1.05
CA PHE A 286 -21.61 6.93 1.64
C PHE A 286 -21.58 7.05 3.19
N GLU A 287 -21.84 8.23 3.71
CA GLU A 287 -21.98 8.49 5.13
C GLU A 287 -23.16 7.76 5.81
N ARG A 288 -24.11 7.24 5.00
CA ARG A 288 -25.28 6.50 5.47
C ARG A 288 -25.01 5.00 5.67
N SER A 289 -23.93 4.51 5.11
CA SER A 289 -23.52 3.11 5.26
C SER A 289 -22.92 2.88 6.64
N ALA A 290 -23.05 1.66 7.16
CA ALA A 290 -22.39 1.27 8.40
C ALA A 290 -20.86 1.38 8.27
N ALA A 291 -20.15 1.68 9.37
CA ALA A 291 -18.70 1.86 9.36
C ALA A 291 -17.95 0.62 8.81
N SER A 292 -18.44 -0.59 9.10
CA SER A 292 -17.91 -1.84 8.55
C SER A 292 -18.07 -1.96 7.04
N GLU A 293 -19.22 -1.52 6.50
CA GLU A 293 -19.47 -1.49 5.05
C GLU A 293 -18.60 -0.45 4.37
N GLN A 294 -18.43 0.72 5.00
CA GLN A 294 -17.53 1.76 4.51
C GLN A 294 -16.10 1.24 4.43
N ALA A 295 -15.63 0.51 5.43
CA ALA A 295 -14.29 -0.07 5.47
C ALA A 295 -14.07 -1.06 4.32
N LEU A 296 -15.05 -1.95 4.06
CA LEU A 296 -14.98 -2.90 2.95
C LEU A 296 -14.96 -2.24 1.57
N CYS A 297 -15.69 -1.12 1.40
CA CYS A 297 -15.82 -0.45 0.12
C CYS A 297 -14.74 0.60 -0.12
N TRP A 298 -14.00 1.01 0.90
CA TRP A 298 -13.13 2.17 0.85
C TRP A 298 -12.11 2.11 -0.31
N SER A 299 -11.38 1.02 -0.43
CA SER A 299 -10.38 0.84 -1.51
C SER A 299 -11.03 0.76 -2.90
N LEU A 300 -12.28 0.25 -3.00
CA LEU A 300 -13.02 0.19 -4.27
C LEU A 300 -13.40 1.57 -4.80
N LEU A 301 -13.59 2.56 -3.92
CA LEU A 301 -13.94 3.92 -4.33
C LEU A 301 -12.87 4.55 -5.22
N GLY A 302 -11.59 4.30 -4.92
CA GLY A 302 -10.48 4.78 -5.74
C GLY A 302 -10.46 4.18 -7.15
N THR A 303 -10.86 2.93 -7.30
CA THR A 303 -11.01 2.27 -8.62
C THR A 303 -12.09 2.94 -9.46
N LEU A 304 -13.19 3.39 -8.85
CA LEU A 304 -14.24 4.14 -9.53
C LEU A 304 -13.80 5.54 -9.97
N MET A 305 -12.81 6.12 -9.32
CA MET A 305 -12.27 7.44 -9.65
C MET A 305 -11.20 7.40 -10.75
N ARG A 306 -10.89 6.22 -11.28
CA ARG A 306 -9.91 6.10 -12.36
C ARG A 306 -10.42 6.78 -13.64
N THR A 307 -9.74 7.83 -14.05
CA THR A 307 -10.03 8.60 -15.27
C THR A 307 -9.06 8.30 -16.40
N GLU A 308 -8.03 7.51 -16.13
CA GLU A 308 -6.93 7.29 -17.06
C GLU A 308 -7.31 6.34 -18.19
N ASN A 309 -7.27 6.86 -19.42
CA ASN A 309 -7.16 6.08 -20.65
C ASN A 309 -5.71 6.11 -21.17
N ARG A 310 -4.71 6.19 -20.26
CA ARG A 310 -3.32 6.28 -20.69
C ARG A 310 -2.88 4.98 -21.35
N LYS A 311 -2.68 5.05 -22.65
CA LYS A 311 -1.79 4.12 -23.36
C LYS A 311 -0.38 4.62 -23.07
N LEU A 312 0.44 3.76 -22.52
CA LEU A 312 1.88 3.99 -22.42
C LEU A 312 2.48 4.11 -23.81
#